data_1bff59efd9d0c33b94283b4f6bab4335
#
_entry.id   1bff59efd9d0c33b94283b4f6bab4335
#
_cell.length_a   1.000
_cell.length_b   1.000
_cell.length_c   1.000
_cell.angle_alpha   90.00
_cell.angle_beta   90.00
_cell.angle_gamma   90.00
#
_symmetry.space_group_name_H-M   'P 1'
#
loop_
_entity.id
_entity.type
_entity.pdbx_description
1 polymer ?
#
loop_
_entity_poly.entity_id
_entity_poly.type
_entity_poly.pdbx_seq_one_letter_code
_entity_poly.pdbx_strand_id
1 'polypeptide(L)'
;MKNQSFINYLKIRGSYGIVGNDLMNTKSRFFYLPDAYNPYGTSYNFGVDVSGNRDGATELQMGNPLVSWEKAGKQNYGLDFSILDEHLSGSFDYFIEKRHDILTTRNTAPNFIAITMPVVNIGKVDNKGFELVLKWNHSIGDFKYWINGNLSYAKNKIVYKDEIPHKYPWLYETGQSVGQPFGFIFDGFVTEADLESGK
;
A
#
# COMPACT_ATOMS: atom_id res chain seq x y z
N MET A 1 37.65 -15.09 40.02
CA MET A 1 36.58 -15.72 39.27
C MET A 1 35.71 -14.59 38.67
N LYS A 2 35.77 -14.32 37.37
CA LYS A 2 34.82 -13.42 36.74
C LYS A 2 33.44 -14.07 36.81
N ASN A 3 32.46 -13.41 37.43
CA ASN A 3 31.07 -13.80 37.28
C ASN A 3 30.75 -13.74 35.78
N GLN A 4 30.69 -14.88 35.14
CA GLN A 4 30.21 -14.96 33.76
C GLN A 4 28.70 -14.65 33.80
N SER A 5 28.35 -13.45 33.43
CA SER A 5 26.95 -13.06 33.29
C SER A 5 26.46 -13.58 31.95
N PHE A 6 25.46 -14.44 31.94
CA PHE A 6 24.84 -14.92 30.70
C PHE A 6 24.33 -13.77 29.83
N ILE A 7 23.86 -12.69 30.47
CA ILE A 7 23.40 -11.48 29.80
C ILE A 7 24.42 -10.37 29.98
N ASN A 8 25.05 -9.93 28.92
CA ASN A 8 26.03 -8.85 28.92
C ASN A 8 25.37 -7.50 28.67
N TYR A 9 24.34 -7.48 27.83
CA TYR A 9 23.60 -6.28 27.47
C TYR A 9 22.16 -6.63 27.09
N LEU A 10 21.23 -5.81 27.58
CA LEU A 10 19.81 -5.88 27.24
C LEU A 10 19.23 -4.46 27.21
N LYS A 11 18.60 -4.11 26.10
CA LYS A 11 17.93 -2.82 25.93
C LYS A 11 16.59 -3.00 25.26
N ILE A 12 15.55 -2.51 25.89
CA ILE A 12 14.21 -2.46 25.33
C ILE A 12 13.98 -1.07 24.75
N ARG A 13 13.42 -1.01 23.56
CA ARG A 13 13.06 0.23 22.83
C ARG A 13 11.57 0.24 22.53
N GLY A 14 10.97 1.39 22.58
CA GLY A 14 9.60 1.62 22.13
C GLY A 14 9.48 2.99 21.49
N SER A 15 8.78 3.08 20.37
CA SER A 15 8.46 4.36 19.75
C SER A 15 7.05 4.36 19.19
N TYR A 16 6.44 5.54 19.23
CA TYR A 16 5.17 5.84 18.61
C TYR A 16 5.24 7.20 17.94
N GLY A 17 4.70 7.31 16.75
CA GLY A 17 4.64 8.58 16.03
C GLY A 17 3.58 8.56 14.93
N ILE A 18 3.14 9.75 14.55
CA ILE A 18 2.26 9.96 13.40
C ILE A 18 3.07 10.73 12.35
N VAL A 19 3.08 10.22 11.14
CA VAL A 19 3.78 10.79 9.99
C VAL A 19 2.77 11.14 8.93
N GLY A 20 2.80 12.37 8.42
CA GLY A 20 2.05 12.79 7.25
C GLY A 20 2.80 12.47 5.97
N ASN A 21 2.08 12.17 4.91
CA ASN A 21 2.63 11.97 3.58
C ASN A 21 1.82 12.78 2.57
N ASP A 22 2.50 13.64 1.81
CA ASP A 22 1.94 14.45 0.73
C ASP A 22 2.32 13.91 -0.66
N LEU A 23 3.08 12.83 -0.71
CA LEU A 23 3.50 12.21 -1.96
C LEU A 23 2.29 11.53 -2.62
N MET A 24 1.66 12.25 -3.50
CA MET A 24 0.53 11.76 -4.28
C MET A 24 1.03 11.14 -5.57
N ASN A 25 0.71 9.88 -5.80
CA ASN A 25 1.08 9.17 -7.04
C ASN A 25 0.20 9.58 -8.22
N THR A 26 -0.09 10.87 -8.35
CA THR A 26 -0.93 11.43 -9.41
C THR A 26 -0.28 12.63 -10.06
N LYS A 27 -0.64 12.86 -11.31
CA LYS A 27 -0.09 13.97 -12.13
C LYS A 27 -0.55 15.36 -11.66
N SER A 28 -1.66 15.47 -10.95
CA SER A 28 -2.22 16.72 -10.47
C SER A 28 -1.82 16.97 -9.01
N ARG A 29 -1.35 18.17 -8.71
CA ARG A 29 -1.02 18.63 -7.34
C ARG A 29 -2.15 19.46 -6.70
N PHE A 30 -3.12 19.89 -7.49
CA PHE A 30 -4.15 20.86 -7.07
C PHE A 30 -5.53 20.22 -7.04
N PHE A 31 -5.66 19.09 -6.33
CA PHE A 31 -6.92 18.34 -6.23
C PHE A 31 -8.08 19.11 -5.61
N TYR A 32 -7.79 20.19 -4.88
CA TYR A 32 -8.80 21.03 -4.25
C TYR A 32 -9.45 22.01 -5.24
N LEU A 33 -8.79 22.28 -6.36
CA LEU A 33 -9.35 23.11 -7.41
C LEU A 33 -10.24 22.26 -8.33
N PRO A 34 -11.41 22.78 -8.75
CA PRO A 34 -12.12 22.18 -9.88
C PRO A 34 -11.18 22.26 -11.09
N ASP A 35 -11.01 21.17 -11.78
CA ASP A 35 -10.20 21.17 -12.99
C ASP A 35 -10.88 22.07 -14.03
N ALA A 36 -10.06 22.88 -14.68
CA ALA A 36 -10.58 23.89 -15.58
C ALA A 36 -11.44 23.25 -16.68
N TYR A 37 -12.43 23.99 -17.11
CA TYR A 37 -13.22 23.64 -18.27
C TYR A 37 -12.31 23.33 -19.46
N ASN A 38 -12.53 22.19 -20.12
CA ASN A 38 -11.96 21.97 -21.44
C ASN A 38 -12.73 22.85 -22.46
N PRO A 39 -12.15 23.93 -22.95
CA PRO A 39 -12.85 24.83 -23.86
C PRO A 39 -13.08 24.21 -25.27
N TYR A 40 -12.48 23.05 -25.52
CA TYR A 40 -12.58 22.33 -26.79
C TYR A 40 -13.15 20.91 -26.61
N GLY A 41 -13.79 20.64 -25.46
CA GLY A 41 -14.21 19.29 -25.08
C GLY A 41 -15.40 18.74 -25.86
N THR A 42 -16.27 19.60 -26.31
CA THR A 42 -17.46 19.25 -27.11
C THR A 42 -17.74 20.33 -28.11
N SER A 43 -18.10 19.94 -29.31
CA SER A 43 -18.55 20.89 -30.34
C SER A 43 -19.97 20.55 -30.75
N TYR A 44 -20.72 21.58 -31.13
CA TYR A 44 -22.06 21.44 -31.64
C TYR A 44 -22.20 22.21 -32.97
N ASN A 45 -22.81 21.57 -33.95
CA ASN A 45 -23.06 22.17 -35.24
C ASN A 45 -24.43 22.85 -35.25
N PHE A 46 -24.43 24.16 -35.43
CA PHE A 46 -25.63 24.95 -35.55
C PHE A 46 -25.96 25.22 -37.02
N GLY A 47 -27.23 25.44 -37.30
CA GLY A 47 -27.73 25.78 -38.64
C GLY A 47 -28.31 24.59 -39.40
N VAL A 48 -29.04 24.89 -40.42
CA VAL A 48 -29.73 23.90 -41.30
C VAL A 48 -28.72 23.03 -42.03
N ASP A 49 -27.57 23.61 -42.40
CA ASP A 49 -26.51 22.95 -43.17
C ASP A 49 -25.44 22.29 -42.27
N VAL A 50 -25.63 22.28 -40.97
CA VAL A 50 -24.68 21.72 -39.96
C VAL A 50 -23.27 22.30 -40.11
N SER A 51 -23.12 23.47 -40.75
CA SER A 51 -21.84 24.11 -41.07
C SER A 51 -21.29 25.01 -39.95
N GLY A 52 -22.16 25.38 -39.01
CA GLY A 52 -21.81 26.28 -37.89
C GLY A 52 -21.24 25.58 -36.69
N ASN A 53 -20.07 24.97 -36.80
CA ASN A 53 -19.40 24.32 -35.65
C ASN A 53 -19.04 25.40 -34.60
N ARG A 54 -19.43 25.15 -33.35
CA ARG A 54 -19.06 25.95 -32.17
C ARG A 54 -18.53 25.05 -31.10
N ASP A 55 -17.34 25.37 -30.60
CA ASP A 55 -16.73 24.67 -29.50
C ASP A 55 -17.45 25.02 -28.20
N GLY A 56 -17.76 24.00 -27.45
CA GLY A 56 -18.34 24.11 -26.11
C GLY A 56 -17.28 23.84 -25.05
N ALA A 57 -17.60 24.22 -23.82
CA ALA A 57 -16.75 23.91 -22.65
C ALA A 57 -17.42 22.82 -21.82
N THR A 58 -16.60 21.83 -21.38
CA THR A 58 -17.03 20.78 -20.46
C THR A 58 -16.17 20.79 -19.21
N GLU A 59 -16.78 20.57 -18.06
CA GLU A 59 -16.05 20.30 -16.83
C GLU A 59 -15.52 18.86 -16.89
N LEU A 60 -14.20 18.69 -16.67
CA LEU A 60 -13.54 17.40 -16.80
C LEU A 60 -13.47 16.67 -15.47
N GLN A 61 -13.27 17.39 -14.38
CA GLN A 61 -13.04 16.82 -13.07
C GLN A 61 -13.61 17.73 -11.99
N MET A 62 -14.21 17.13 -10.97
CA MET A 62 -14.60 17.85 -9.76
C MET A 62 -13.41 18.03 -8.84
N GLY A 63 -13.23 19.21 -8.27
CA GLY A 63 -12.26 19.47 -7.21
C GLY A 63 -12.73 18.90 -5.86
N ASN A 64 -11.78 18.57 -4.99
CA ASN A 64 -12.06 18.19 -3.62
C ASN A 64 -11.46 19.20 -2.62
N PRO A 65 -12.20 20.17 -2.13
CA PRO A 65 -11.69 21.15 -1.17
C PRO A 65 -11.33 20.54 0.19
N LEU A 66 -11.75 19.31 0.47
CA LEU A 66 -11.49 18.59 1.72
C LEU A 66 -10.26 17.67 1.65
N VAL A 67 -9.49 17.75 0.57
CA VAL A 67 -8.27 16.94 0.43
C VAL A 67 -7.29 17.22 1.58
N SER A 68 -6.77 16.16 2.16
CA SER A 68 -5.79 16.23 3.24
C SER A 68 -4.63 15.26 3.01
N TRP A 69 -3.59 15.37 3.82
CA TRP A 69 -2.47 14.44 3.78
C TRP A 69 -2.87 13.06 4.29
N GLU A 70 -2.31 12.04 3.67
CA GLU A 70 -2.29 10.69 4.20
C GLU A 70 -1.53 10.67 5.53
N LYS A 71 -2.01 9.89 6.49
CA LYS A 71 -1.40 9.77 7.81
C LYS A 71 -1.05 8.31 8.10
N ALA A 72 0.14 8.11 8.67
CA ALA A 72 0.61 6.82 9.12
C ALA A 72 0.93 6.86 10.62
N GLY A 73 0.15 6.17 11.42
CA GLY A 73 0.46 5.89 12.82
C GLY A 73 1.42 4.72 12.90
N LYS A 74 2.65 4.97 13.38
CA LYS A 74 3.73 3.98 13.45
C LYS A 74 4.05 3.64 14.88
N GLN A 75 4.17 2.35 15.19
CA GLN A 75 4.62 1.81 16.45
C GLN A 75 5.80 0.86 16.17
N ASN A 76 6.85 0.97 16.95
CA ASN A 76 7.98 0.06 16.89
C ASN A 76 8.34 -0.37 18.31
N TYR A 77 8.57 -1.67 18.50
CA TYR A 77 9.01 -2.30 19.72
C TYR A 77 10.29 -3.07 19.43
N GLY A 78 11.38 -2.62 20.03
CA GLY A 78 12.70 -3.16 19.78
C GLY A 78 13.35 -3.77 21.01
N LEU A 79 14.15 -4.79 20.80
CA LEU A 79 14.99 -5.44 21.78
C LEU A 79 16.40 -5.57 21.22
N ASP A 80 17.37 -4.94 21.89
CA ASP A 80 18.78 -5.16 21.60
C ASP A 80 19.39 -6.02 22.72
N PHE A 81 20.17 -7.02 22.37
CA PHE A 81 20.78 -7.92 23.34
C PHE A 81 22.20 -8.32 22.96
N SER A 82 22.98 -8.64 23.99
CA SER A 82 24.27 -9.32 23.87
C SER A 82 24.38 -10.32 25.03
N ILE A 83 24.68 -11.57 24.70
CA ILE A 83 24.74 -12.69 25.62
C ILE A 83 25.97 -13.55 25.35
N LEU A 84 26.25 -14.52 26.25
CA LEU A 84 27.36 -15.47 26.12
C LEU A 84 28.70 -14.77 25.99
N ASP A 85 29.03 -13.88 26.93
CA ASP A 85 30.27 -13.09 26.93
C ASP A 85 30.49 -12.33 25.59
N GLU A 86 29.39 -11.72 25.07
CA GLU A 86 29.35 -10.97 23.80
C GLU A 86 29.55 -11.82 22.53
N HIS A 87 29.58 -13.16 22.66
CA HIS A 87 29.67 -14.00 21.49
C HIS A 87 28.43 -13.94 20.61
N LEU A 88 27.24 -13.83 21.21
CA LEU A 88 25.98 -13.67 20.49
C LEU A 88 25.36 -12.30 20.81
N SER A 89 25.18 -11.51 19.79
CA SER A 89 24.47 -10.22 19.85
C SER A 89 23.42 -10.10 18.76
N GLY A 90 22.41 -9.30 19.00
CA GLY A 90 21.37 -9.10 18.00
C GLY A 90 20.39 -8.03 18.37
N SER A 91 19.50 -7.77 17.41
CA SER A 91 18.32 -6.92 17.61
C SER A 91 17.09 -7.61 17.05
N PHE A 92 15.98 -7.41 17.73
CA PHE A 92 14.66 -7.79 17.28
C PHE A 92 13.76 -6.56 17.32
N ASP A 93 13.11 -6.26 16.21
CA ASP A 93 12.17 -5.16 16.08
C ASP A 93 10.82 -5.69 15.58
N TYR A 94 9.74 -5.31 16.25
CA TYR A 94 8.37 -5.57 15.82
C TYR A 94 7.68 -4.24 15.54
N PHE A 95 7.13 -4.08 14.35
CA PHE A 95 6.49 -2.85 13.96
C PHE A 95 5.02 -3.06 13.56
N ILE A 96 4.24 -2.02 13.81
CA ILE A 96 2.85 -1.87 13.37
C ILE A 96 2.72 -0.49 12.75
N GLU A 97 2.20 -0.44 11.54
CA GLU A 97 1.88 0.80 10.84
C GLU A 97 0.41 0.77 10.41
N LYS A 98 -0.34 1.79 10.80
CA LYS A 98 -1.74 1.99 10.39
C LYS A 98 -1.82 3.25 9.56
N ARG A 99 -2.03 3.08 8.27
CA ARG A 99 -2.18 4.17 7.32
C ARG A 99 -3.66 4.43 7.09
N HIS A 100 -4.05 5.68 7.18
CA HIS A 100 -5.41 6.15 6.95
C HIS A 100 -5.41 7.46 6.17
N ASP A 101 -6.58 7.88 5.73
CA ASP A 101 -6.74 9.05 4.88
C ASP A 101 -5.97 8.93 3.56
N ILE A 102 -5.75 7.69 3.07
CA ILE A 102 -5.08 7.45 1.79
C ILE A 102 -5.98 7.96 0.67
N LEU A 103 -5.40 8.77 -0.22
CA LEU A 103 -6.09 9.26 -1.40
C LEU A 103 -6.43 8.12 -2.34
N THR A 104 -7.69 7.99 -2.66
CA THR A 104 -8.19 6.98 -3.60
C THR A 104 -9.31 7.55 -4.46
N THR A 105 -9.48 7.00 -5.65
CA THR A 105 -10.59 7.33 -6.54
C THR A 105 -11.88 6.70 -6.02
N ARG A 106 -13.00 7.40 -6.15
CA ARG A 106 -14.32 6.83 -5.90
C ARG A 106 -14.74 5.94 -7.05
N ASN A 107 -14.78 4.63 -6.81
CA ASN A 107 -15.19 3.64 -7.79
C ASN A 107 -16.69 3.32 -7.73
N THR A 108 -17.35 3.66 -6.62
CA THR A 108 -18.80 3.44 -6.42
C THR A 108 -19.68 4.57 -6.99
N ALA A 109 -19.07 5.60 -7.56
CA ALA A 109 -19.82 6.66 -8.23
C ALA A 109 -20.47 6.13 -9.52
N PRO A 110 -21.75 6.47 -9.79
CA PRO A 110 -22.44 6.03 -10.99
C PRO A 110 -21.78 6.56 -12.27
N ASN A 111 -21.58 5.71 -13.27
CA ASN A 111 -20.91 6.04 -14.53
C ASN A 111 -21.67 7.07 -15.42
N PHE A 112 -22.94 7.35 -15.12
CA PHE A 112 -23.71 8.33 -15.89
C PHE A 112 -23.38 9.79 -15.55
N ILE A 113 -22.55 10.02 -14.52
CA ILE A 113 -22.11 11.36 -14.10
C ILE A 113 -21.00 11.85 -15.06
N ALA A 114 -20.99 11.83 -16.23
CA ALA A 114 -20.08 12.33 -17.29
C ALA A 114 -18.84 13.19 -16.85
N ILE A 115 -18.55 13.27 -15.54
CA ILE A 115 -17.45 14.03 -14.91
C ILE A 115 -16.59 13.05 -14.10
N THR A 116 -15.27 13.23 -14.17
CA THR A 116 -14.35 12.46 -13.33
C THR A 116 -14.52 12.85 -11.86
N MET A 117 -14.81 11.85 -11.03
CA MET A 117 -14.97 12.09 -9.59
C MET A 117 -13.62 12.45 -8.94
N PRO A 118 -13.62 13.35 -7.96
CA PRO A 118 -12.42 13.74 -7.27
C PRO A 118 -11.84 12.57 -6.45
N VAL A 119 -10.53 12.61 -6.25
CA VAL A 119 -9.90 11.74 -5.26
C VAL A 119 -10.30 12.16 -3.85
N VAL A 120 -10.47 11.20 -2.97
CA VAL A 120 -10.91 11.40 -1.58
C VAL A 120 -10.03 10.62 -0.60
N ASN A 121 -9.88 11.15 0.61
CA ASN A 121 -9.07 10.58 1.67
C ASN A 121 -9.85 9.52 2.47
N ILE A 122 -10.07 8.33 1.90
CA ILE A 122 -10.87 7.27 2.53
C ILE A 122 -10.15 5.94 2.65
N GLY A 123 -9.07 5.73 1.90
CA GLY A 123 -8.32 4.48 1.91
C GLY A 123 -7.65 4.20 3.26
N LYS A 124 -7.59 2.93 3.65
CA LYS A 124 -6.93 2.47 4.88
C LYS A 124 -6.15 1.20 4.60
N VAL A 125 -4.90 1.16 5.08
CA VAL A 125 -4.00 0.01 4.96
C VAL A 125 -3.27 -0.20 6.28
N ASP A 126 -3.28 -1.41 6.78
CA ASP A 126 -2.47 -1.83 7.92
C ASP A 126 -1.23 -2.56 7.41
N ASN A 127 -0.10 -2.36 8.06
CA ASN A 127 1.13 -3.09 7.83
C ASN A 127 1.75 -3.48 9.16
N LYS A 128 2.25 -4.71 9.28
CA LYS A 128 2.94 -5.21 10.46
C LYS A 128 4.01 -6.20 10.06
N GLY A 129 5.04 -6.26 10.88
CA GLY A 129 6.13 -7.18 10.60
C GLY A 129 7.15 -7.22 11.73
N PHE A 130 8.19 -7.99 11.49
CA PHE A 130 9.33 -8.04 12.38
C PHE A 130 10.64 -8.09 11.58
N GLU A 131 11.69 -7.65 12.25
CA GLU A 131 13.07 -7.70 11.78
C GLU A 131 13.93 -8.32 12.87
N LEU A 132 14.79 -9.25 12.49
CA LEU A 132 15.74 -9.94 13.37
C LEU A 132 17.14 -9.84 12.76
N VAL A 133 18.08 -9.35 13.54
CA VAL A 133 19.49 -9.36 13.20
C VAL A 133 20.23 -10.16 14.28
N LEU A 134 21.02 -11.15 13.88
CA LEU A 134 21.85 -11.94 14.75
C LEU A 134 23.31 -11.85 14.29
N LYS A 135 24.19 -11.70 15.25
CA LYS A 135 25.66 -11.68 15.03
C LYS A 135 26.32 -12.64 16.01
N TRP A 136 27.06 -13.56 15.47
CA TRP A 136 27.90 -14.46 16.24
C TRP A 136 29.36 -14.12 15.99
N ASN A 137 30.14 -13.92 17.06
CA ASN A 137 31.58 -13.70 17.01
C ASN A 137 32.26 -14.69 17.97
N HIS A 138 33.28 -15.40 17.48
CA HIS A 138 34.01 -16.29 18.33
C HIS A 138 35.47 -16.42 17.87
N SER A 139 36.35 -16.82 18.79
CA SER A 139 37.76 -17.08 18.51
C SER A 139 38.21 -18.41 19.15
N ILE A 140 38.99 -19.19 18.40
CA ILE A 140 39.60 -20.44 18.85
C ILE A 140 41.11 -20.29 18.64
N GLY A 141 41.83 -19.99 19.72
CA GLY A 141 43.23 -19.59 19.63
C GLY A 141 43.40 -18.32 18.79
N ASP A 142 44.22 -18.38 17.75
CA ASP A 142 44.46 -17.26 16.83
C ASP A 142 43.40 -17.15 15.72
N PHE A 143 42.55 -18.15 15.56
CA PHE A 143 41.50 -18.17 14.54
C PHE A 143 40.26 -17.42 15.01
N LYS A 144 39.87 -16.35 14.30
CA LYS A 144 38.69 -15.53 14.57
C LYS A 144 37.67 -15.69 13.45
N TYR A 145 36.43 -15.93 13.81
CA TYR A 145 35.36 -16.03 12.85
C TYR A 145 34.09 -15.31 13.34
N TRP A 146 33.25 -14.90 12.39
CA TRP A 146 31.97 -14.29 12.66
C TRP A 146 30.92 -14.76 11.65
N ILE A 147 29.68 -14.79 12.10
CA ILE A 147 28.52 -15.11 11.28
C ILE A 147 27.47 -14.02 11.54
N ASN A 148 26.96 -13.42 10.49
CA ASN A 148 25.88 -12.45 10.57
C ASN A 148 24.68 -12.97 9.78
N GLY A 149 23.49 -12.91 10.37
CA GLY A 149 22.24 -13.26 9.74
C GLY A 149 21.20 -12.17 9.97
N ASN A 150 20.35 -11.94 8.97
CA ASN A 150 19.19 -11.09 9.10
C ASN A 150 17.96 -11.80 8.53
N LEU A 151 16.82 -11.55 9.16
CA LEU A 151 15.52 -12.05 8.73
C LEU A 151 14.51 -10.93 8.90
N SER A 152 13.77 -10.63 7.84
CA SER A 152 12.65 -9.68 7.90
C SER A 152 11.39 -10.29 7.33
N TYR A 153 10.27 -9.98 7.94
CA TYR A 153 8.96 -10.35 7.47
C TYR A 153 7.98 -9.19 7.65
N ALA A 154 7.29 -8.82 6.59
CA ALA A 154 6.25 -7.81 6.63
C ALA A 154 5.01 -8.30 5.88
N LYS A 155 3.84 -7.99 6.43
CA LYS A 155 2.55 -8.28 5.81
C LYS A 155 1.64 -7.09 5.94
N ASN A 156 1.21 -6.57 4.78
CA ASN A 156 0.20 -5.53 4.74
C ASN A 156 -1.19 -6.10 4.43
N LYS A 157 -2.21 -5.29 4.70
CA LYS A 157 -3.60 -5.61 4.44
C LYS A 157 -4.37 -4.33 4.12
N ILE A 158 -5.11 -4.35 3.02
CA ILE A 158 -6.07 -3.30 2.70
C ILE A 158 -7.25 -3.44 3.68
N VAL A 159 -7.43 -2.44 4.54
CA VAL A 159 -8.54 -2.41 5.51
C VAL A 159 -9.79 -1.83 4.89
N TYR A 160 -9.60 -0.80 4.06
CA TYR A 160 -10.69 -0.18 3.33
C TYR A 160 -10.21 0.39 1.99
N LYS A 161 -10.94 0.08 0.95
CA LYS A 161 -10.85 0.64 -0.39
C LYS A 161 -12.27 0.80 -0.92
N ASP A 162 -12.56 1.88 -1.67
CA ASP A 162 -13.85 2.06 -2.30
C ASP A 162 -13.95 1.13 -3.51
N GLU A 163 -14.72 0.06 -3.38
CA GLU A 163 -14.84 -1.00 -4.38
C GLU A 163 -16.30 -1.19 -4.79
N ILE A 164 -16.49 -1.44 -6.08
CA ILE A 164 -17.79 -1.81 -6.62
C ILE A 164 -18.18 -3.18 -6.04
N PRO A 165 -19.45 -3.43 -5.68
CA PRO A 165 -19.88 -4.73 -5.23
C PRO A 165 -19.56 -5.83 -6.24
N HIS A 166 -18.74 -6.79 -5.83
CA HIS A 166 -18.39 -7.96 -6.63
C HIS A 166 -19.33 -9.12 -6.36
N LYS A 167 -19.60 -9.94 -7.39
CA LYS A 167 -20.43 -11.13 -7.26
C LYS A 167 -19.82 -12.18 -6.31
N TYR A 168 -18.48 -12.22 -6.24
CA TYR A 168 -17.75 -13.21 -5.46
C TYR A 168 -16.81 -12.55 -4.45
N PRO A 169 -16.75 -13.04 -3.19
CA PRO A 169 -15.94 -12.44 -2.14
C PRO A 169 -14.44 -12.39 -2.43
N TRP A 170 -13.92 -13.33 -3.21
CA TRP A 170 -12.49 -13.41 -3.55
C TRP A 170 -12.03 -12.39 -4.59
N LEU A 171 -12.94 -11.65 -5.20
CA LEU A 171 -12.62 -10.58 -6.14
C LEU A 171 -12.34 -9.24 -5.45
N TYR A 172 -12.66 -9.13 -4.15
CA TYR A 172 -12.37 -7.90 -3.40
C TYR A 172 -10.87 -7.78 -3.11
N GLU A 173 -10.32 -6.60 -3.33
CA GLU A 173 -8.98 -6.24 -2.88
C GLU A 173 -8.98 -5.92 -1.37
N THR A 174 -10.08 -5.38 -0.83
CA THR A 174 -10.25 -5.17 0.62
C THR A 174 -10.09 -6.49 1.36
N GLY A 175 -9.18 -6.52 2.31
CA GLY A 175 -8.82 -7.75 3.03
C GLY A 175 -7.58 -8.46 2.48
N GLN A 176 -7.14 -8.15 1.27
CA GLN A 176 -5.94 -8.68 0.64
C GLN A 176 -4.72 -7.77 0.87
N SER A 177 -3.56 -8.23 0.44
CA SER A 177 -2.36 -7.41 0.42
C SER A 177 -2.40 -6.38 -0.70
N VAL A 178 -1.76 -5.24 -0.50
CA VAL A 178 -1.59 -4.23 -1.57
C VAL A 178 -0.80 -4.87 -2.70
N GLY A 179 -1.33 -4.75 -3.93
CA GLY A 179 -0.70 -5.34 -5.11
C GLY A 179 -0.86 -6.86 -5.23
N GLN A 180 -1.81 -7.45 -4.49
CA GLN A 180 -2.13 -8.88 -4.64
C GLN A 180 -2.52 -9.17 -6.09
N PRO A 181 -1.81 -10.08 -6.79
CA PRO A 181 -2.22 -10.47 -8.12
C PRO A 181 -3.51 -11.30 -8.08
N PHE A 182 -4.40 -10.99 -9.01
CA PHE A 182 -5.61 -11.78 -9.26
C PHE A 182 -5.48 -12.46 -10.62
N GLY A 183 -5.88 -13.71 -10.69
CA GLY A 183 -5.78 -14.49 -11.92
C GLY A 183 -6.70 -15.72 -11.87
N PHE A 184 -6.82 -16.38 -13.00
CA PHE A 184 -7.51 -17.65 -13.07
C PHE A 184 -6.63 -18.78 -12.54
N ILE A 185 -7.23 -19.71 -11.83
CA ILE A 185 -6.57 -20.97 -11.45
C ILE A 185 -6.58 -21.86 -12.69
N PHE A 186 -5.42 -22.40 -13.04
CA PHE A 186 -5.31 -23.34 -14.16
C PHE A 186 -6.02 -24.65 -13.77
N ASP A 187 -7.05 -25.01 -14.54
CA ASP A 187 -7.89 -26.17 -14.31
C ASP A 187 -7.53 -27.36 -15.25
N GLY A 188 -6.61 -27.14 -16.15
CA GLY A 188 -6.17 -28.16 -17.13
C GLY A 188 -6.24 -27.67 -18.57
N PHE A 189 -5.77 -28.50 -19.47
CA PHE A 189 -5.93 -28.28 -20.91
C PHE A 189 -7.29 -28.81 -21.35
N VAL A 190 -7.91 -28.11 -22.31
CA VAL A 190 -9.16 -28.55 -22.95
C VAL A 190 -8.92 -29.89 -23.63
N THR A 191 -9.68 -30.89 -23.31
CA THR A 191 -9.65 -32.23 -23.94
C THR A 191 -10.76 -32.36 -24.98
N GLU A 192 -10.65 -33.37 -25.86
CA GLU A 192 -11.72 -33.66 -26.83
C GLU A 192 -13.07 -33.91 -26.13
N ALA A 193 -13.06 -34.57 -24.97
CA ALA A 193 -14.26 -34.80 -24.18
C ALA A 193 -14.90 -33.51 -23.64
N ASP A 194 -14.10 -32.48 -23.35
CA ASP A 194 -14.59 -31.15 -22.92
C ASP A 194 -15.29 -30.46 -24.08
N LEU A 195 -14.74 -30.58 -25.31
CA LEU A 195 -15.35 -30.02 -26.53
C LEU A 195 -16.71 -30.70 -26.84
N GLU A 196 -16.79 -31.99 -26.69
CA GLU A 196 -18.05 -32.74 -26.89
C GLU A 196 -19.10 -32.43 -25.83
N SER A 197 -18.68 -32.16 -24.58
CA SER A 197 -19.61 -31.84 -23.47
C SER A 197 -20.04 -30.34 -23.46
N GLY A 198 -19.49 -29.51 -24.32
CA GLY A 198 -19.84 -28.09 -24.42
C GLY A 198 -19.40 -27.27 -23.21
N LYS A 199 -18.35 -27.70 -22.52
CA LYS A 199 -17.72 -26.95 -21.43
C LYS A 199 -16.86 -25.82 -21.92
#